data_bfa6169964348aa5663061dd7e4d6927
#
_entry.id   bfa6169964348aa5663061dd7e4d6927
#
_cell.length_a   1.000
_cell.length_b   1.000
_cell.length_c   1.000
_cell.angle_alpha   90.00
_cell.angle_beta   90.00
_cell.angle_gamma   90.00
#
_symmetry.space_group_name_H-M   'P 1'
#
loop_
_entity.id
_entity.type
_entity.pdbx_description
1 polymer ?
#
loop_
_entity_poly.entity_id
_entity_poly.type
_entity_poly.pdbx_seq_one_letter_code
_entity_poly.pdbx_strand_id
1 'polypeptide(L)'
;MAANQLWRWRALTKEGEPRSGTLWATDRTAAFTRLMRSDLHPLALTRCAQRHRWQPHHCCEMFRQLATLLQAGLTLSHSLQMLAEQHPLKPWQALLQSIADELSEGSPFSESLKKWPAVFSPLHVSMVKTGELTGKLEECCRQLAQQQKAQQQLREKVKKALRYPAIVLTLAVLVVLAMVILVLPEFAAIYKTFNTPLPMLTQMVMGMAAFIQSYALALFVALLTPLAAAWALRHNPRWQRMLMHIPVMGALAKGQKLGHIFTVLSLTQQAGIPFLQGLESAEETVESCYWRGILHSVREDIEKGLPVWSSFQKAAIFTPLCIQLLRTGEMSGALDIMLANLARHHTEQTFQRADNLAALLEPVLLIVTGVIIGTLVVAMYLPIFHLGDAMSAG
;
A
#
# COMPACT_ATOMS: atom_id res chain seq x y z
N MET A 1 -6.51 15.59 -20.27
CA MET A 1 -7.91 15.43 -19.84
C MET A 1 -8.15 16.33 -18.64
N ALA A 2 -9.19 17.17 -18.66
CA ALA A 2 -9.53 18.04 -17.54
C ALA A 2 -9.91 17.15 -16.34
N ALA A 3 -9.30 17.41 -15.18
CA ALA A 3 -9.54 16.62 -13.98
C ALA A 3 -10.95 16.87 -13.46
N ASN A 4 -11.75 15.82 -13.27
CA ASN A 4 -13.05 15.91 -12.65
C ASN A 4 -12.93 16.54 -11.26
N GLN A 5 -13.80 17.51 -10.95
CA GLN A 5 -13.84 18.24 -9.69
C GLN A 5 -15.16 17.95 -8.98
N LEU A 6 -15.11 17.88 -7.66
CA LEU A 6 -16.32 17.68 -6.85
C LEU A 6 -17.04 19.02 -6.65
N TRP A 7 -18.31 19.06 -7.03
CA TRP A 7 -19.19 20.21 -6.87
C TRP A 7 -20.27 19.89 -5.85
N ARG A 8 -20.52 20.80 -4.92
CA ARG A 8 -21.69 20.79 -4.05
C ARG A 8 -22.77 21.63 -4.69
N TRP A 9 -23.96 21.08 -4.78
CA TRP A 9 -25.09 21.75 -5.39
C TRP A 9 -26.28 21.85 -4.42
N ARG A 10 -27.09 22.89 -4.64
CA ARG A 10 -28.45 23.03 -4.13
C ARG A 10 -29.34 23.31 -5.31
N ALA A 11 -30.45 22.60 -5.42
CA ALA A 11 -31.38 22.71 -6.53
C ALA A 11 -32.82 22.54 -6.04
N LEU A 12 -33.78 22.98 -6.83
CA LEU A 12 -35.19 22.70 -6.64
C LEU A 12 -35.61 21.58 -7.58
N THR A 13 -36.49 20.70 -7.11
CA THR A 13 -37.22 19.76 -7.97
C THR A 13 -38.29 20.49 -8.77
N LYS A 14 -38.90 19.84 -9.77
CA LYS A 14 -40.07 20.39 -10.52
C LYS A 14 -41.23 20.77 -9.58
N GLU A 15 -41.35 20.11 -8.44
CA GLU A 15 -42.38 20.33 -7.41
C GLU A 15 -42.01 21.46 -6.43
N GLY A 16 -40.83 22.10 -6.60
CA GLY A 16 -40.36 23.19 -5.76
C GLY A 16 -39.66 22.74 -4.46
N GLU A 17 -39.44 21.45 -4.27
CA GLU A 17 -38.73 20.96 -3.08
C GLU A 17 -37.22 21.22 -3.17
N PRO A 18 -36.58 21.74 -2.09
CA PRO A 18 -35.14 21.95 -2.07
C PRO A 18 -34.39 20.64 -1.87
N ARG A 19 -33.48 20.30 -2.79
CA ARG A 19 -32.55 19.20 -2.70
C ARG A 19 -31.13 19.69 -2.74
N SER A 20 -30.23 18.95 -2.07
CA SER A 20 -28.81 19.25 -2.08
C SER A 20 -27.99 17.98 -2.19
N GLY A 21 -26.82 18.05 -2.84
CA GLY A 21 -25.96 16.91 -3.03
C GLY A 21 -24.56 17.30 -3.52
N THR A 22 -23.83 16.30 -3.97
CA THR A 22 -22.54 16.47 -4.61
C THR A 22 -22.51 15.74 -5.93
N LEU A 23 -21.78 16.29 -6.91
CA LEU A 23 -21.57 15.65 -8.21
C LEU A 23 -20.15 15.91 -8.70
N TRP A 24 -19.67 15.03 -9.56
CA TRP A 24 -18.41 15.21 -10.27
C TRP A 24 -18.65 15.82 -11.64
N ALA A 25 -17.92 16.91 -11.94
CA ALA A 25 -17.95 17.54 -13.26
C ALA A 25 -16.59 18.18 -13.56
N THR A 26 -16.31 18.37 -14.85
CA THR A 26 -15.07 19.02 -15.31
C THR A 26 -15.05 20.51 -15.01
N ASP A 27 -16.23 21.15 -15.17
CA ASP A 27 -16.43 22.59 -14.95
C ASP A 27 -17.85 22.88 -14.42
N ARG A 28 -18.11 24.17 -14.16
CA ARG A 28 -19.41 24.63 -13.65
C ARG A 28 -20.54 24.44 -14.66
N THR A 29 -20.22 24.58 -15.93
CA THR A 29 -21.22 24.44 -17.02
C THR A 29 -21.63 22.99 -17.18
N ALA A 30 -20.70 22.05 -17.14
CA ALA A 30 -20.98 20.62 -17.14
C ALA A 30 -21.81 20.19 -15.91
N ALA A 31 -21.48 20.73 -14.73
CA ALA A 31 -22.27 20.49 -13.52
C ALA A 31 -23.72 20.99 -13.66
N PHE A 32 -23.88 22.20 -14.20
CA PHE A 32 -25.19 22.78 -14.44
C PHE A 32 -26.03 21.96 -15.43
N THR A 33 -25.45 21.62 -16.58
CA THR A 33 -26.11 20.81 -17.63
C THR A 33 -26.54 19.44 -17.09
N ARG A 34 -25.70 18.80 -16.24
CA ARG A 34 -26.03 17.50 -15.66
C ARG A 34 -27.22 17.58 -14.70
N LEU A 35 -27.28 18.62 -13.85
CA LEU A 35 -28.44 18.85 -12.97
C LEU A 35 -29.72 19.12 -13.73
N MET A 36 -29.64 19.92 -14.78
CA MET A 36 -30.83 20.21 -15.65
C MET A 36 -31.34 18.95 -16.34
N ARG A 37 -30.46 18.03 -16.77
CA ARG A 37 -30.85 16.71 -17.32
C ARG A 37 -31.58 15.83 -16.30
N SER A 38 -31.25 15.99 -15.00
CA SER A 38 -31.92 15.27 -13.92
C SER A 38 -33.13 15.97 -13.37
N ASP A 39 -33.75 16.91 -14.14
CA ASP A 39 -34.93 17.70 -13.75
C ASP A 39 -34.76 18.51 -12.46
N LEU A 40 -33.51 18.90 -12.16
CA LEU A 40 -33.14 19.70 -11.01
C LEU A 40 -32.74 21.11 -11.45
N HIS A 41 -33.40 22.13 -10.88
CA HIS A 41 -33.09 23.54 -11.16
C HIS A 41 -32.00 24.03 -10.16
N PRO A 42 -30.75 24.20 -10.58
CA PRO A 42 -29.67 24.54 -9.68
C PRO A 42 -29.75 25.97 -9.16
N LEU A 43 -29.83 26.13 -7.83
CA LEU A 43 -29.82 27.43 -7.14
C LEU A 43 -28.40 27.88 -6.82
N ALA A 44 -27.54 26.94 -6.41
CA ALA A 44 -26.16 27.22 -6.04
C ALA A 44 -25.22 26.06 -6.42
N LEU A 45 -24.05 26.39 -6.97
CA LEU A 45 -23.01 25.48 -7.34
C LEU A 45 -21.70 25.99 -6.72
N THR A 46 -21.15 25.24 -5.76
CA THR A 46 -19.87 25.57 -5.09
C THR A 46 -18.86 24.46 -5.29
N ARG A 47 -17.64 24.84 -5.66
CA ARG A 47 -16.52 23.88 -5.83
C ARG A 47 -16.03 23.42 -4.47
N CYS A 48 -15.90 22.10 -4.27
CA CYS A 48 -15.25 21.54 -3.08
C CYS A 48 -13.73 21.58 -3.28
N ALA A 49 -13.03 22.41 -2.50
CA ALA A 49 -11.58 22.61 -2.61
C ALA A 49 -10.74 21.41 -2.07
N GLN A 50 -11.36 20.49 -1.32
CA GLN A 50 -10.64 19.35 -0.74
C GLN A 50 -10.27 18.33 -1.82
N ARG A 51 -8.95 18.06 -1.95
CA ARG A 51 -8.45 16.89 -2.68
C ARG A 51 -8.89 15.64 -1.94
N HIS A 52 -9.81 14.89 -2.54
CA HIS A 52 -10.24 13.61 -1.98
C HIS A 52 -9.18 12.53 -2.26
N ARG A 53 -8.74 11.84 -1.19
CA ARG A 53 -7.83 10.70 -1.29
C ARG A 53 -8.64 9.42 -1.36
N TRP A 54 -8.65 8.77 -2.52
CA TRP A 54 -9.31 7.50 -2.72
C TRP A 54 -8.64 6.41 -1.89
N GLN A 55 -9.40 5.77 -1.02
CA GLN A 55 -8.90 4.68 -0.19
C GLN A 55 -9.29 3.34 -0.81
N PRO A 56 -8.36 2.38 -0.97
CA PRO A 56 -8.64 1.07 -1.57
C PRO A 56 -9.72 0.26 -0.84
N HIS A 57 -9.90 0.51 0.46
CA HIS A 57 -10.93 -0.14 1.25
C HIS A 57 -12.34 0.08 0.70
N HIS A 58 -12.69 1.30 0.31
CA HIS A 58 -14.02 1.60 -0.22
C HIS A 58 -14.28 0.94 -1.57
N CYS A 59 -13.24 0.82 -2.41
CA CYS A 59 -13.33 0.09 -3.68
C CYS A 59 -13.58 -1.41 -3.45
N CYS A 60 -12.85 -2.00 -2.50
CA CYS A 60 -13.06 -3.41 -2.09
C CYS A 60 -14.48 -3.64 -1.59
N GLU A 61 -14.98 -2.76 -0.73
CA GLU A 61 -16.30 -2.87 -0.14
C GLU A 61 -17.40 -2.68 -1.19
N MET A 62 -17.22 -1.75 -2.12
CA MET A 62 -18.13 -1.56 -3.26
C MET A 62 -18.25 -2.85 -4.08
N PHE A 63 -17.14 -3.47 -4.52
CA PHE A 63 -17.20 -4.71 -5.30
C PHE A 63 -17.79 -5.87 -4.51
N ARG A 64 -17.51 -5.96 -3.21
CA ARG A 64 -18.08 -6.98 -2.32
C ARG A 64 -19.60 -6.85 -2.22
N GLN A 65 -20.09 -5.65 -1.95
CA GLN A 65 -21.52 -5.37 -1.83
C GLN A 65 -22.22 -5.54 -3.18
N LEU A 66 -21.59 -5.07 -4.26
CA LEU A 66 -22.12 -5.23 -5.60
C LEU A 66 -22.28 -6.71 -5.97
N ALA A 67 -21.27 -7.55 -5.69
CA ALA A 67 -21.38 -8.99 -5.92
C ALA A 67 -22.55 -9.61 -5.13
N THR A 68 -22.75 -9.19 -3.87
CA THR A 68 -23.86 -9.69 -3.04
C THR A 68 -25.23 -9.27 -3.60
N LEU A 69 -25.37 -8.03 -4.07
CA LEU A 69 -26.64 -7.53 -4.64
C LEU A 69 -26.93 -8.19 -5.99
N LEU A 70 -25.93 -8.39 -6.83
CA LEU A 70 -26.06 -9.11 -8.11
C LEU A 70 -26.42 -10.59 -7.87
N GLN A 71 -25.85 -11.24 -6.86
CA GLN A 71 -26.20 -12.59 -6.46
C GLN A 71 -27.65 -12.69 -5.99
N ALA A 72 -28.17 -11.64 -5.36
CA ALA A 72 -29.58 -11.55 -4.98
C ALA A 72 -30.53 -11.27 -6.17
N GLY A 73 -30.00 -11.16 -7.40
CA GLY A 73 -30.79 -10.94 -8.61
C GLY A 73 -31.13 -9.47 -8.90
N LEU A 74 -30.55 -8.53 -8.17
CA LEU A 74 -30.74 -7.10 -8.44
C LEU A 74 -29.99 -6.68 -9.70
N THR A 75 -30.57 -5.73 -10.44
CA THR A 75 -29.88 -5.15 -11.61
C THR A 75 -28.67 -4.34 -11.21
N LEU A 76 -27.69 -4.26 -12.08
CA LEU A 76 -26.43 -3.54 -11.83
C LEU A 76 -26.68 -2.04 -11.54
N SER A 77 -27.53 -1.38 -12.34
CA SER A 77 -27.86 0.03 -12.14
C SER A 77 -28.53 0.29 -10.78
N HIS A 78 -29.52 -0.52 -10.41
CA HIS A 78 -30.20 -0.39 -9.12
C HIS A 78 -29.25 -0.68 -7.94
N SER A 79 -28.40 -1.68 -8.06
CA SER A 79 -27.39 -2.01 -7.05
C SER A 79 -26.43 -0.83 -6.82
N LEU A 80 -25.95 -0.19 -7.88
CA LEU A 80 -25.07 0.98 -7.77
C LEU A 80 -25.76 2.20 -7.17
N GLN A 81 -27.05 2.42 -7.47
CA GLN A 81 -27.85 3.49 -6.86
C GLN A 81 -28.00 3.26 -5.36
N MET A 82 -28.36 2.05 -4.93
CA MET A 82 -28.44 1.70 -3.51
C MET A 82 -27.10 1.91 -2.79
N LEU A 83 -26.00 1.49 -3.41
CA LEU A 83 -24.67 1.69 -2.85
C LEU A 83 -24.30 3.19 -2.77
N ALA A 84 -24.70 3.99 -3.74
CA ALA A 84 -24.49 5.43 -3.73
C ALA A 84 -25.23 6.10 -2.56
N GLU A 85 -26.49 5.75 -2.33
CA GLU A 85 -27.31 6.33 -1.26
C GLU A 85 -26.78 5.98 0.14
N GLN A 86 -26.30 4.75 0.33
CA GLN A 86 -25.85 4.25 1.63
C GLN A 86 -24.40 4.59 1.95
N HIS A 87 -23.60 5.05 0.98
CA HIS A 87 -22.18 5.27 1.20
C HIS A 87 -21.90 6.46 2.13
N PRO A 88 -21.06 6.33 3.19
CA PRO A 88 -20.85 7.39 4.18
C PRO A 88 -20.10 8.62 3.62
N LEU A 89 -19.33 8.45 2.53
CA LEU A 89 -18.51 9.52 1.96
C LEU A 89 -19.17 10.13 0.73
N LYS A 90 -19.46 11.42 0.79
CA LYS A 90 -20.07 12.20 -0.33
C LYS A 90 -19.32 12.07 -1.67
N PRO A 91 -17.96 12.05 -1.74
CA PRO A 91 -17.26 11.83 -3.00
C PRO A 91 -17.54 10.46 -3.63
N TRP A 92 -17.69 9.42 -2.81
CA TRP A 92 -18.07 8.08 -3.26
C TRP A 92 -19.53 7.99 -3.68
N GLN A 93 -20.45 8.66 -2.93
CA GLN A 93 -21.84 8.79 -3.33
C GLN A 93 -21.94 9.38 -4.75
N ALA A 94 -21.27 10.52 -4.96
CA ALA A 94 -21.25 11.19 -6.26
C ALA A 94 -20.58 10.34 -7.37
N LEU A 95 -19.57 9.56 -7.05
CA LEU A 95 -18.89 8.65 -7.99
C LEU A 95 -19.85 7.52 -8.41
N LEU A 96 -20.44 6.82 -7.44
CA LEU A 96 -21.32 5.69 -7.70
C LEU A 96 -22.59 6.14 -8.44
N GLN A 97 -23.14 7.29 -8.05
CA GLN A 97 -24.28 7.90 -8.75
C GLN A 97 -23.90 8.22 -10.21
N SER A 98 -22.70 8.80 -10.44
CA SER A 98 -22.23 9.08 -11.80
C SER A 98 -22.13 7.84 -12.66
N ILE A 99 -21.67 6.72 -12.10
CA ILE A 99 -21.57 5.45 -12.81
C ILE A 99 -22.99 4.88 -13.05
N ALA A 100 -23.88 4.95 -12.07
CA ALA A 100 -25.26 4.48 -12.22
C ALA A 100 -26.02 5.25 -13.29
N ASP A 101 -25.85 6.57 -13.36
CA ASP A 101 -26.45 7.42 -14.39
C ASP A 101 -25.95 7.02 -15.79
N GLU A 102 -24.63 6.83 -15.97
CA GLU A 102 -24.04 6.40 -17.24
C GLU A 102 -24.54 5.02 -17.70
N LEU A 103 -24.73 4.08 -16.74
CA LEU A 103 -25.32 2.79 -17.04
C LEU A 103 -26.78 2.92 -17.50
N SER A 104 -27.54 3.81 -16.87
CA SER A 104 -28.94 4.09 -17.23
C SER A 104 -29.06 4.73 -18.64
N GLU A 105 -28.01 5.44 -19.07
CA GLU A 105 -27.86 5.98 -20.44
C GLU A 105 -27.38 4.91 -21.45
N GLY A 106 -27.15 3.66 -21.01
CA GLY A 106 -26.74 2.54 -21.87
C GLY A 106 -25.23 2.37 -22.02
N SER A 107 -24.41 3.12 -21.28
CA SER A 107 -22.95 2.93 -21.30
C SER A 107 -22.56 1.63 -20.58
N PRO A 108 -21.59 0.83 -21.10
CA PRO A 108 -21.07 -0.33 -20.39
C PRO A 108 -20.43 0.06 -19.06
N PHE A 109 -20.56 -0.79 -18.05
CA PHE A 109 -19.97 -0.56 -16.72
C PHE A 109 -18.44 -0.44 -16.77
N SER A 110 -17.81 -1.30 -17.56
CA SER A 110 -16.35 -1.27 -17.79
C SER A 110 -15.87 0.08 -18.36
N GLU A 111 -16.60 0.68 -19.31
CA GLU A 111 -16.24 1.99 -19.86
C GLU A 111 -16.48 3.13 -18.85
N SER A 112 -17.51 3.02 -18.01
CA SER A 112 -17.76 3.98 -16.93
C SER A 112 -16.65 3.92 -15.86
N LEU A 113 -16.16 2.72 -15.50
CA LEU A 113 -15.02 2.56 -14.58
C LEU A 113 -13.73 3.14 -15.16
N LYS A 114 -13.50 2.98 -16.45
CA LYS A 114 -12.28 3.45 -17.16
C LYS A 114 -12.11 4.98 -17.07
N LYS A 115 -13.19 5.72 -16.90
CA LYS A 115 -13.14 7.18 -16.69
C LYS A 115 -12.52 7.58 -15.35
N TRP A 116 -12.36 6.63 -14.41
CA TRP A 116 -11.89 6.86 -13.05
C TRP A 116 -10.60 6.06 -12.72
N PRO A 117 -9.48 6.29 -13.44
CA PRO A 117 -8.25 5.52 -13.27
C PRO A 117 -7.58 5.71 -11.89
N ALA A 118 -7.94 6.79 -11.18
CA ALA A 118 -7.48 7.03 -9.81
C ALA A 118 -8.16 6.09 -8.78
N VAL A 119 -9.29 5.48 -9.13
CA VAL A 119 -10.08 4.57 -8.26
C VAL A 119 -9.98 3.14 -8.75
N PHE A 120 -10.19 2.94 -10.05
CA PHE A 120 -10.25 1.63 -10.68
C PHE A 120 -9.00 1.37 -11.52
N SER A 121 -8.27 0.33 -11.16
CA SER A 121 -7.10 -0.12 -11.92
C SER A 121 -7.53 -0.78 -13.24
N PRO A 122 -6.60 -0.95 -14.20
CA PRO A 122 -6.85 -1.68 -15.45
C PRO A 122 -7.41 -3.09 -15.21
N LEU A 123 -6.96 -3.78 -14.15
CA LEU A 123 -7.50 -5.09 -13.77
C LEU A 123 -9.01 -5.03 -13.48
N HIS A 124 -9.47 -4.00 -12.74
CA HIS A 124 -10.92 -3.86 -12.47
C HIS A 124 -11.71 -3.70 -13.77
N VAL A 125 -11.21 -2.85 -14.67
CA VAL A 125 -11.85 -2.60 -15.97
C VAL A 125 -11.89 -3.87 -16.82
N SER A 126 -10.77 -4.60 -16.94
CA SER A 126 -10.68 -5.84 -17.72
C SER A 126 -11.59 -6.94 -17.17
N MET A 127 -11.59 -7.14 -15.86
CA MET A 127 -12.42 -8.15 -15.20
C MET A 127 -13.92 -7.84 -15.33
N VAL A 128 -14.29 -6.57 -15.13
CA VAL A 128 -15.68 -6.11 -15.30
C VAL A 128 -16.12 -6.26 -16.75
N LYS A 129 -15.30 -5.85 -17.72
CA LYS A 129 -15.58 -6.01 -19.15
C LYS A 129 -15.82 -7.47 -19.52
N THR A 130 -14.99 -8.37 -19.02
CA THR A 130 -15.19 -9.81 -19.26
C THR A 130 -16.46 -10.32 -18.59
N GLY A 131 -16.73 -9.88 -17.35
CA GLY A 131 -17.97 -10.21 -16.65
C GLY A 131 -19.22 -9.74 -17.38
N GLU A 132 -19.18 -8.55 -18.01
CA GLU A 132 -20.27 -8.04 -18.87
C GLU A 132 -20.46 -8.91 -20.13
N LEU A 133 -19.37 -9.24 -20.83
CA LEU A 133 -19.40 -10.03 -22.05
C LEU A 133 -19.85 -11.48 -21.83
N THR A 134 -19.49 -12.07 -20.69
CA THR A 134 -19.77 -13.46 -20.35
C THR A 134 -21.02 -13.65 -19.49
N GLY A 135 -21.65 -12.56 -19.05
CA GLY A 135 -22.78 -12.60 -18.10
C GLY A 135 -22.39 -13.02 -16.67
N LYS A 136 -21.09 -13.10 -16.35
CA LYS A 136 -20.55 -13.54 -15.03
C LYS A 136 -20.05 -12.37 -14.17
N LEU A 137 -20.73 -11.23 -14.23
CA LEU A 137 -20.31 -10.00 -13.56
C LEU A 137 -20.25 -10.16 -12.03
N GLU A 138 -21.21 -10.90 -11.44
CA GLU A 138 -21.21 -11.22 -10.01
C GLU A 138 -19.91 -11.90 -9.59
N GLU A 139 -19.55 -12.96 -10.31
CA GLU A 139 -18.32 -13.73 -10.04
C GLU A 139 -17.06 -12.87 -10.16
N CYS A 140 -16.96 -12.05 -11.21
CA CYS A 140 -15.84 -11.13 -11.41
C CYS A 140 -15.74 -10.09 -10.28
N CYS A 141 -16.85 -9.52 -9.85
CA CYS A 141 -16.89 -8.58 -8.72
C CYS A 141 -16.47 -9.26 -7.40
N ARG A 142 -16.91 -10.51 -7.17
CA ARG A 142 -16.55 -11.30 -5.99
C ARG A 142 -15.06 -11.60 -5.95
N GLN A 143 -14.47 -12.01 -7.08
CA GLN A 143 -13.04 -12.28 -7.21
C GLN A 143 -12.21 -11.02 -6.99
N LEU A 144 -12.61 -9.88 -7.57
CA LEU A 144 -11.95 -8.58 -7.34
C LEU A 144 -11.97 -8.17 -5.87
N ALA A 145 -13.12 -8.34 -5.20
CA ALA A 145 -13.25 -8.04 -3.77
C ALA A 145 -12.35 -8.93 -2.91
N GLN A 146 -12.29 -10.23 -3.19
CA GLN A 146 -11.44 -11.17 -2.47
C GLN A 146 -9.95 -10.85 -2.65
N GLN A 147 -9.53 -10.54 -3.88
CA GLN A 147 -8.15 -10.17 -4.18
C GLN A 147 -7.73 -8.88 -3.46
N GLN A 148 -8.58 -7.84 -3.49
CA GLN A 148 -8.33 -6.59 -2.78
C GLN A 148 -8.28 -6.78 -1.27
N LYS A 149 -9.18 -7.60 -0.70
CA LYS A 149 -9.19 -7.95 0.72
C LYS A 149 -7.88 -8.63 1.13
N ALA A 150 -7.40 -9.59 0.36
CA ALA A 150 -6.13 -10.27 0.63
C ALA A 150 -4.95 -9.27 0.62
N GLN A 151 -4.91 -8.35 -0.34
CA GLN A 151 -3.89 -7.30 -0.38
C GLN A 151 -3.96 -6.35 0.83
N GLN A 152 -5.16 -5.97 1.26
CA GLN A 152 -5.35 -5.14 2.45
C GLN A 152 -4.88 -5.87 3.71
N GLN A 153 -5.27 -7.13 3.88
CA GLN A 153 -4.84 -7.95 5.02
C GLN A 153 -3.32 -8.04 5.12
N LEU A 154 -2.63 -8.25 4.00
CA LEU A 154 -1.17 -8.25 3.98
C LEU A 154 -0.59 -6.91 4.43
N ARG A 155 -1.10 -5.79 3.89
CA ARG A 155 -0.64 -4.45 4.29
C ARG A 155 -0.87 -4.17 5.77
N GLU A 156 -2.04 -4.54 6.29
CA GLU A 156 -2.37 -4.37 7.71
C GLU A 156 -1.48 -5.24 8.60
N LYS A 157 -1.20 -6.47 8.19
CA LYS A 157 -0.33 -7.39 8.90
C LYS A 157 1.08 -6.83 9.04
N VAL A 158 1.66 -6.36 7.93
CA VAL A 158 2.98 -5.70 7.93
C VAL A 158 2.96 -4.44 8.81
N LYS A 159 1.92 -3.61 8.71
CA LYS A 159 1.80 -2.39 9.53
C LYS A 159 1.67 -2.71 11.02
N LYS A 160 0.91 -3.75 11.39
CA LYS A 160 0.78 -4.19 12.78
C LYS A 160 2.10 -4.73 13.32
N ALA A 161 2.81 -5.54 12.50
CA ALA A 161 4.11 -6.11 12.87
C ALA A 161 5.17 -5.03 13.16
N LEU A 162 5.13 -3.91 12.44
CA LEU A 162 6.07 -2.80 12.63
C LEU A 162 5.67 -1.82 13.73
N ARG A 163 4.43 -1.88 14.23
CA ARG A 163 3.94 -0.95 15.27
C ARG A 163 4.66 -1.14 16.60
N TYR A 164 4.78 -2.37 17.06
CA TYR A 164 5.45 -2.69 18.32
C TYR A 164 6.93 -2.27 18.33
N PRO A 165 7.75 -2.66 17.34
CA PRO A 165 9.11 -2.17 17.18
C PRO A 165 9.23 -0.64 17.21
N ALA A 166 8.34 0.06 16.51
CA ALA A 166 8.37 1.52 16.48
C ALA A 166 8.09 2.15 17.86
N ILE A 167 7.13 1.61 18.62
CA ILE A 167 6.80 2.10 19.96
C ILE A 167 7.98 1.86 20.92
N VAL A 168 8.54 0.64 20.94
CA VAL A 168 9.66 0.28 21.82
C VAL A 168 10.88 1.13 21.51
N LEU A 169 11.23 1.29 20.23
CA LEU A 169 12.37 2.11 19.83
C LEU A 169 12.16 3.59 20.20
N THR A 170 10.96 4.13 20.00
CA THR A 170 10.64 5.50 20.38
C THR A 170 10.78 5.70 21.89
N LEU A 171 10.27 4.76 22.69
CA LEU A 171 10.39 4.83 24.14
C LEU A 171 11.85 4.72 24.59
N ALA A 172 12.62 3.80 24.01
CA ALA A 172 14.06 3.65 24.30
C ALA A 172 14.82 4.96 23.99
N VAL A 173 14.57 5.55 22.83
CA VAL A 173 15.18 6.84 22.45
C VAL A 173 14.81 7.95 23.43
N LEU A 174 13.54 8.03 23.87
CA LEU A 174 13.12 9.01 24.87
C LEU A 174 13.83 8.83 26.21
N VAL A 175 13.98 7.58 26.68
CA VAL A 175 14.69 7.29 27.93
C VAL A 175 16.16 7.67 27.81
N VAL A 176 16.82 7.33 26.70
CA VAL A 176 18.23 7.71 26.43
C VAL A 176 18.39 9.22 26.41
N LEU A 177 17.50 9.94 25.72
CA LEU A 177 17.54 11.40 25.68
C LEU A 177 17.32 12.03 27.05
N ALA A 178 16.37 11.53 27.83
CA ALA A 178 16.13 12.01 29.18
C ALA A 178 17.38 11.81 30.07
N MET A 179 18.01 10.65 30.01
CA MET A 179 19.24 10.35 30.75
C MET A 179 20.40 11.27 30.35
N VAL A 180 20.59 11.46 29.05
CA VAL A 180 21.66 12.29 28.50
C VAL A 180 21.48 13.77 28.81
N ILE A 181 20.25 14.28 28.76
CA ILE A 181 19.96 15.72 28.92
C ILE A 181 19.79 16.11 30.39
N LEU A 182 19.15 15.26 31.21
CA LEU A 182 18.80 15.59 32.57
C LEU A 182 19.80 15.04 33.59
N VAL A 183 20.22 13.79 33.43
CA VAL A 183 20.96 13.08 34.48
C VAL A 183 22.48 13.20 34.33
N LEU A 184 22.99 13.02 33.13
CA LEU A 184 24.44 13.06 32.88
C LEU A 184 25.10 14.41 33.26
N PRO A 185 24.51 15.58 32.98
CA PRO A 185 25.12 16.86 33.34
C PRO A 185 25.27 17.08 34.86
N GLU A 186 24.30 16.58 35.65
CA GLU A 186 24.36 16.65 37.11
C GLU A 186 25.56 15.88 37.67
N PHE A 187 25.79 14.66 37.16
CA PHE A 187 26.98 13.89 37.55
C PHE A 187 28.27 14.57 37.11
N ALA A 188 28.32 15.14 35.91
CA ALA A 188 29.50 15.87 35.44
C ALA A 188 29.81 17.10 36.31
N ALA A 189 28.79 17.79 36.82
CA ALA A 189 28.96 18.91 37.75
C ALA A 189 29.52 18.47 39.11
N ILE A 190 29.02 17.34 39.65
CA ILE A 190 29.52 16.77 40.92
C ILE A 190 30.99 16.40 40.79
N TYR A 191 31.38 15.73 39.72
CA TYR A 191 32.81 15.31 39.50
C TYR A 191 33.77 16.51 39.36
N LYS A 192 33.35 17.57 38.72
CA LYS A 192 34.09 18.82 38.63
C LYS A 192 34.36 19.43 40.02
N THR A 193 33.39 19.33 40.94
CA THR A 193 33.55 19.86 42.30
C THR A 193 34.60 19.09 43.11
N PHE A 194 34.74 17.78 42.87
CA PHE A 194 35.69 16.94 43.57
C PHE A 194 37.07 16.82 42.85
N ASN A 195 37.26 17.51 41.74
CA ASN A 195 38.50 17.51 40.94
C ASN A 195 38.99 16.11 40.54
N THR A 196 38.10 15.12 40.45
CA THR A 196 38.41 13.74 40.09
C THR A 196 38.08 13.46 38.61
N PRO A 197 38.90 12.67 37.91
CA PRO A 197 38.63 12.31 36.51
C PRO A 197 37.39 11.38 36.44
N LEU A 198 36.53 11.66 35.47
CA LEU A 198 35.37 10.79 35.18
C LEU A 198 35.83 9.41 34.70
N PRO A 199 35.14 8.31 35.05
CA PRO A 199 35.36 6.99 34.49
C PRO A 199 35.30 7.00 32.96
N MET A 200 36.12 6.16 32.31
CA MET A 200 36.28 6.14 30.85
C MET A 200 34.95 5.86 30.11
N LEU A 201 34.10 4.99 30.65
CA LEU A 201 32.80 4.67 30.10
C LEU A 201 31.85 5.90 30.12
N THR A 202 31.83 6.63 31.23
CA THR A 202 31.02 7.86 31.40
C THR A 202 31.52 8.95 30.46
N GLN A 203 32.87 9.10 30.29
CA GLN A 203 33.45 10.02 29.32
C GLN A 203 33.02 9.70 27.89
N MET A 204 33.04 8.41 27.50
CA MET A 204 32.58 7.96 26.16
C MET A 204 31.09 8.29 25.93
N VAL A 205 30.24 8.00 26.91
CA VAL A 205 28.81 8.28 26.80
C VAL A 205 28.56 9.80 26.71
N MET A 206 29.27 10.60 27.50
CA MET A 206 29.20 12.06 27.46
C MET A 206 29.72 12.61 26.11
N GLY A 207 30.82 12.07 25.60
CA GLY A 207 31.35 12.46 24.29
C GLY A 207 30.36 12.13 23.15
N MET A 208 29.73 10.95 23.18
CA MET A 208 28.65 10.61 22.25
C MET A 208 27.42 11.54 22.41
N ALA A 209 27.05 11.87 23.63
CA ALA A 209 25.95 12.77 23.90
C ALA A 209 26.21 14.18 23.35
N ALA A 210 27.40 14.73 23.61
CA ALA A 210 27.83 16.02 23.08
C ALA A 210 27.91 16.02 21.55
N PHE A 211 28.38 14.93 20.95
CA PHE A 211 28.37 14.75 19.49
C PHE A 211 26.95 14.75 18.93
N ILE A 212 26.05 13.96 19.52
CA ILE A 212 24.64 13.93 19.11
C ILE A 212 24.00 15.32 19.27
N GLN A 213 24.27 16.02 20.35
CA GLN A 213 23.71 17.33 20.62
C GLN A 213 24.24 18.43 19.68
N SER A 214 25.54 18.45 19.42
CA SER A 214 26.17 19.41 18.51
C SER A 214 25.81 19.15 17.03
N TYR A 215 25.62 17.90 16.66
CA TYR A 215 25.25 17.49 15.28
C TYR A 215 23.80 17.03 15.14
N ALA A 216 22.92 17.34 16.10
CA ALA A 216 21.53 16.88 16.11
C ALA A 216 20.79 17.23 14.81
N LEU A 217 20.95 18.45 14.31
CA LEU A 217 20.31 18.87 13.04
C LEU A 217 20.91 18.12 11.84
N ALA A 218 22.23 17.94 11.80
CA ALA A 218 22.91 17.22 10.72
C ALA A 218 22.52 15.73 10.73
N LEU A 219 22.46 15.10 11.90
CA LEU A 219 22.01 13.71 12.08
C LEU A 219 20.54 13.55 11.67
N PHE A 220 19.67 14.49 12.05
CA PHE A 220 18.28 14.50 11.65
C PHE A 220 18.12 14.63 10.12
N VAL A 221 18.86 15.55 9.51
CA VAL A 221 18.91 15.70 8.05
C VAL A 221 19.49 14.43 7.39
N ALA A 222 20.60 13.89 7.93
CA ALA A 222 21.21 12.65 7.43
C ALA A 222 20.30 11.42 7.53
N LEU A 223 19.39 11.38 8.52
CA LEU A 223 18.36 10.33 8.65
C LEU A 223 17.19 10.55 7.69
N LEU A 224 16.76 11.79 7.51
CA LEU A 224 15.64 12.13 6.62
C LEU A 224 15.99 12.07 5.15
N THR A 225 17.23 12.40 4.78
CA THR A 225 17.64 12.39 3.35
C THR A 225 17.54 11.04 2.69
N PRO A 226 18.01 9.90 3.25
CA PRO A 226 17.83 8.59 2.63
C PRO A 226 16.35 8.16 2.61
N LEU A 227 15.56 8.55 3.60
CA LEU A 227 14.12 8.25 3.63
C LEU A 227 13.37 9.04 2.55
N ALA A 228 13.69 10.32 2.39
CA ALA A 228 13.14 11.17 1.33
C ALA A 228 13.63 10.73 -0.05
N ALA A 229 14.91 10.36 -0.18
CA ALA A 229 15.49 9.82 -1.40
C ALA A 229 14.86 8.46 -1.77
N ALA A 230 14.65 7.56 -0.80
CA ALA A 230 13.95 6.31 -1.01
C ALA A 230 12.51 6.54 -1.48
N TRP A 231 11.82 7.52 -0.90
CA TRP A 231 10.47 7.89 -1.32
C TRP A 231 10.44 8.54 -2.71
N ALA A 232 11.36 9.45 -3.01
CA ALA A 232 11.48 10.11 -4.31
C ALA A 232 11.92 9.15 -5.42
N LEU A 233 12.87 8.26 -5.12
CA LEU A 233 13.45 7.29 -6.05
C LEU A 233 12.65 5.98 -6.15
N ARG A 234 11.54 5.84 -5.44
CA ARG A 234 10.73 4.60 -5.43
C ARG A 234 10.27 4.13 -6.81
N HIS A 235 10.14 5.06 -7.78
CA HIS A 235 9.79 4.77 -9.17
C HIS A 235 11.02 4.52 -10.08
N ASN A 236 12.24 4.77 -9.59
CA ASN A 236 13.45 4.57 -10.40
C ASN A 236 13.79 3.07 -10.49
N PRO A 237 13.93 2.50 -11.72
CA PRO A 237 14.20 1.06 -11.89
C PRO A 237 15.53 0.61 -11.30
N ARG A 238 16.56 1.48 -11.25
CA ARG A 238 17.86 1.17 -10.63
C ARG A 238 17.73 1.02 -9.12
N TRP A 239 16.99 1.90 -8.48
CA TRP A 239 16.72 1.86 -7.04
C TRP A 239 15.91 0.62 -6.65
N GLN A 240 14.89 0.30 -7.43
CA GLN A 240 14.08 -0.91 -7.23
C GLN A 240 14.92 -2.20 -7.33
N ARG A 241 15.85 -2.25 -8.29
CA ARG A 241 16.78 -3.38 -8.43
C ARG A 241 17.72 -3.48 -7.23
N MET A 242 18.24 -2.37 -6.73
CA MET A 242 19.09 -2.31 -5.53
C MET A 242 18.35 -2.79 -4.27
N LEU A 243 17.09 -2.37 -4.08
CA LEU A 243 16.27 -2.84 -2.96
C LEU A 243 16.05 -4.36 -2.96
N MET A 244 15.99 -4.98 -4.14
CA MET A 244 15.83 -6.43 -4.25
C MET A 244 17.06 -7.23 -3.76
N HIS A 245 18.23 -6.61 -3.64
CA HIS A 245 19.44 -7.23 -3.12
C HIS A 245 19.49 -7.25 -1.58
N ILE A 246 18.63 -6.48 -0.92
CA ILE A 246 18.50 -6.54 0.54
C ILE A 246 17.83 -7.87 0.92
N PRO A 247 18.50 -8.78 1.66
CA PRO A 247 18.10 -10.20 1.75
C PRO A 247 16.66 -10.39 2.26
N VAL A 248 16.21 -9.61 3.23
CA VAL A 248 14.88 -9.79 3.83
C VAL A 248 13.81 -8.97 3.10
N MET A 249 14.07 -7.68 2.88
CA MET A 249 13.11 -6.77 2.24
C MET A 249 12.92 -7.10 0.75
N GLY A 250 14.02 -7.46 0.07
CA GLY A 250 13.97 -7.87 -1.34
C GLY A 250 13.17 -9.16 -1.55
N ALA A 251 13.34 -10.15 -0.67
CA ALA A 251 12.57 -11.39 -0.74
C ALA A 251 11.06 -11.17 -0.50
N LEU A 252 10.71 -10.28 0.43
CA LEU A 252 9.32 -9.90 0.70
C LEU A 252 8.71 -9.14 -0.49
N ALA A 253 9.42 -8.14 -1.01
CA ALA A 253 8.98 -7.34 -2.15
C ALA A 253 8.83 -8.21 -3.42
N LYS A 254 9.78 -9.11 -3.68
CA LYS A 254 9.73 -10.06 -4.81
C LYS A 254 8.53 -11.00 -4.67
N GLY A 255 8.32 -11.61 -3.50
CA GLY A 255 7.20 -12.50 -3.24
C GLY A 255 5.86 -11.80 -3.45
N GLN A 256 5.70 -10.57 -2.93
CA GLN A 256 4.50 -9.77 -3.11
C GLN A 256 4.21 -9.45 -4.59
N LYS A 257 5.24 -9.13 -5.38
CA LYS A 257 5.07 -8.85 -6.81
C LYS A 257 4.73 -10.11 -7.60
N LEU A 258 5.40 -11.23 -7.33
CA LEU A 258 5.07 -12.52 -7.95
C LEU A 258 3.65 -12.97 -7.60
N GLY A 259 3.28 -12.89 -6.31
CA GLY A 259 1.92 -13.18 -5.88
C GLY A 259 0.88 -12.32 -6.60
N HIS A 260 1.14 -11.01 -6.74
CA HIS A 260 0.24 -10.12 -7.46
C HIS A 260 0.13 -10.47 -8.95
N ILE A 261 1.26 -10.67 -9.65
CA ILE A 261 1.28 -11.03 -11.08
C ILE A 261 0.51 -12.33 -11.34
N PHE A 262 0.82 -13.39 -10.59
CA PHE A 262 0.13 -14.67 -10.76
C PHE A 262 -1.34 -14.61 -10.34
N THR A 263 -1.71 -13.77 -9.37
CA THR A 263 -3.12 -13.54 -9.04
C THR A 263 -3.86 -12.89 -10.20
N VAL A 264 -3.30 -11.84 -10.82
CA VAL A 264 -3.91 -11.19 -11.98
C VAL A 264 -4.07 -12.19 -13.13
N LEU A 265 -3.01 -12.94 -13.46
CA LEU A 265 -3.05 -13.94 -14.52
C LEU A 265 -4.06 -15.07 -14.24
N SER A 266 -4.14 -15.53 -12.98
CA SER A 266 -5.12 -16.55 -12.59
C SER A 266 -6.55 -16.03 -12.73
N LEU A 267 -6.84 -14.82 -12.22
CA LEU A 267 -8.17 -14.20 -12.29
C LEU A 267 -8.62 -13.99 -13.73
N THR A 268 -7.72 -13.49 -14.59
CA THR A 268 -8.03 -13.26 -16.00
C THR A 268 -8.29 -14.57 -16.74
N GLN A 269 -7.50 -15.62 -16.45
CA GLN A 269 -7.72 -16.95 -17.07
C GLN A 269 -9.02 -17.60 -16.59
N GLN A 270 -9.34 -17.53 -15.29
CA GLN A 270 -10.60 -18.02 -14.73
C GLN A 270 -11.82 -17.28 -15.30
N ALA A 271 -11.66 -16.01 -15.60
CA ALA A 271 -12.71 -15.21 -16.27
C ALA A 271 -12.84 -15.53 -17.78
N GLY A 272 -11.93 -16.33 -18.37
CA GLY A 272 -11.93 -16.65 -19.79
C GLY A 272 -11.25 -15.59 -20.67
N ILE A 273 -10.46 -14.69 -20.07
CA ILE A 273 -9.67 -13.70 -20.82
C ILE A 273 -8.46 -14.41 -21.46
N PRO A 274 -8.16 -14.18 -22.75
CA PRO A 274 -6.97 -14.73 -23.40
C PRO A 274 -5.69 -14.38 -22.64
N PHE A 275 -4.74 -15.33 -22.59
CA PHE A 275 -3.52 -15.21 -21.76
C PHE A 275 -2.72 -13.92 -22.05
N LEU A 276 -2.57 -13.54 -23.31
CA LEU A 276 -1.88 -12.30 -23.70
C LEU A 276 -2.54 -11.04 -23.14
N GLN A 277 -3.87 -10.97 -23.14
CA GLN A 277 -4.61 -9.85 -22.55
C GLN A 277 -4.50 -9.87 -21.02
N GLY A 278 -4.48 -11.06 -20.41
CA GLY A 278 -4.22 -11.22 -18.98
C GLY A 278 -2.81 -10.72 -18.61
N LEU A 279 -1.82 -10.99 -19.44
CA LEU A 279 -0.45 -10.53 -19.27
C LEU A 279 -0.33 -8.99 -19.41
N GLU A 280 -1.04 -8.41 -20.39
CA GLU A 280 -1.16 -6.95 -20.54
C GLU A 280 -1.80 -6.31 -19.30
N SER A 281 -2.88 -6.89 -18.77
CA SER A 281 -3.49 -6.43 -17.52
C SER A 281 -2.53 -6.53 -16.33
N ALA A 282 -1.72 -7.59 -16.27
CA ALA A 282 -0.69 -7.73 -15.24
C ALA A 282 0.43 -6.68 -15.39
N GLU A 283 0.86 -6.40 -16.62
CA GLU A 283 1.85 -5.36 -16.94
C GLU A 283 1.38 -3.97 -16.49
N GLU A 284 0.12 -3.61 -16.77
CA GLU A 284 -0.46 -2.32 -16.42
C GLU A 284 -0.71 -2.14 -14.92
N THR A 285 -1.01 -3.22 -14.19
CA THR A 285 -1.26 -3.17 -12.74
C THR A 285 0.02 -3.11 -11.91
N VAL A 286 1.18 -3.41 -12.49
CA VAL A 286 2.46 -3.35 -11.80
C VAL A 286 3.04 -1.94 -11.87
N GLU A 287 3.17 -1.27 -10.71
CA GLU A 287 3.73 0.09 -10.60
C GLU A 287 5.23 0.17 -10.95
N SER A 288 5.95 -0.96 -10.87
CA SER A 288 7.39 -1.04 -11.04
C SER A 288 7.78 -1.11 -12.51
N CYS A 289 8.51 -0.11 -13.01
CA CYS A 289 9.05 -0.11 -14.39
C CYS A 289 9.94 -1.33 -14.69
N TYR A 290 10.67 -1.83 -13.69
CA TYR A 290 11.51 -3.02 -13.82
C TYR A 290 10.67 -4.28 -14.11
N TRP A 291 9.63 -4.52 -13.30
CA TRP A 291 8.73 -5.66 -13.49
C TRP A 291 7.89 -5.55 -14.75
N ARG A 292 7.46 -4.33 -15.07
CA ARG A 292 6.73 -4.05 -16.31
C ARG A 292 7.58 -4.42 -17.53
N GLY A 293 8.86 -4.03 -17.55
CA GLY A 293 9.77 -4.39 -18.64
C GLY A 293 9.96 -5.91 -18.79
N ILE A 294 10.01 -6.65 -17.67
CA ILE A 294 10.08 -8.13 -17.71
C ILE A 294 8.80 -8.73 -18.31
N LEU A 295 7.62 -8.30 -17.84
CA LEU A 295 6.34 -8.81 -18.35
C LEU A 295 6.15 -8.46 -19.82
N HIS A 296 6.56 -7.26 -20.22
CA HIS A 296 6.55 -6.85 -21.62
C HIS A 296 7.40 -7.76 -22.50
N SER A 297 8.63 -8.07 -22.08
CA SER A 297 9.50 -9.02 -22.81
C SER A 297 8.90 -10.42 -22.87
N VAL A 298 8.27 -10.90 -21.79
CA VAL A 298 7.58 -12.20 -21.79
C VAL A 298 6.40 -12.18 -22.76
N ARG A 299 5.63 -11.09 -22.79
CA ARG A 299 4.51 -10.93 -23.72
C ARG A 299 4.98 -10.97 -25.18
N GLU A 300 6.01 -10.21 -25.54
CA GLU A 300 6.58 -10.22 -26.88
C GLU A 300 7.07 -11.61 -27.32
N ASP A 301 7.69 -12.36 -26.41
CA ASP A 301 8.15 -13.72 -26.69
C ASP A 301 6.97 -14.67 -27.00
N ILE A 302 5.88 -14.55 -26.26
CA ILE A 302 4.67 -15.35 -26.47
C ILE A 302 3.94 -14.92 -27.76
N GLU A 303 3.90 -13.63 -28.08
CA GLU A 303 3.37 -13.10 -29.35
C GLU A 303 4.16 -13.65 -30.58
N LYS A 304 5.46 -13.92 -30.40
CA LYS A 304 6.32 -14.56 -31.40
C LYS A 304 6.12 -16.09 -31.49
N GLY A 305 5.20 -16.66 -30.71
CA GLY A 305 4.86 -18.07 -30.70
C GLY A 305 5.72 -18.95 -29.79
N LEU A 306 6.52 -18.38 -28.89
CA LEU A 306 7.25 -19.14 -27.88
C LEU A 306 6.31 -19.67 -26.81
N PRO A 307 6.56 -20.88 -26.25
CA PRO A 307 5.79 -21.42 -25.15
C PRO A 307 5.83 -20.49 -23.92
N VAL A 308 4.72 -20.45 -23.18
CA VAL A 308 4.59 -19.60 -21.98
C VAL A 308 5.72 -19.88 -21.00
N TRP A 309 5.91 -21.14 -20.61
CA TRP A 309 6.95 -21.53 -19.65
C TRP A 309 8.36 -21.09 -20.07
N SER A 310 8.70 -21.21 -21.38
CA SER A 310 10.02 -20.85 -21.89
C SER A 310 10.26 -19.33 -21.87
N SER A 311 9.23 -18.54 -22.14
CA SER A 311 9.28 -17.08 -22.09
C SER A 311 9.52 -16.58 -20.68
N PHE A 312 8.87 -17.19 -19.67
CA PHE A 312 9.13 -16.89 -18.27
C PHE A 312 10.51 -17.37 -17.80
N GLN A 313 11.04 -18.46 -18.34
CA GLN A 313 12.35 -19.01 -17.98
C GLN A 313 13.51 -18.08 -18.34
N LYS A 314 13.42 -17.31 -19.40
CA LYS A 314 14.43 -16.32 -19.81
C LYS A 314 14.65 -15.24 -18.74
N ALA A 315 13.65 -14.93 -17.97
CA ALA A 315 13.75 -13.95 -16.89
C ALA A 315 14.16 -14.65 -15.59
N ALA A 316 15.40 -14.43 -15.15
CA ALA A 316 15.99 -15.05 -13.94
C ALA A 316 15.25 -14.73 -12.62
N ILE A 317 14.22 -13.89 -12.67
CA ILE A 317 13.46 -13.48 -11.49
C ILE A 317 12.42 -14.53 -11.07
N PHE A 318 11.94 -15.36 -12.01
CA PHE A 318 10.98 -16.42 -11.73
C PHE A 318 11.69 -17.64 -11.14
N THR A 319 11.07 -18.27 -10.15
CA THR A 319 11.65 -19.44 -9.48
C THR A 319 11.51 -20.70 -10.32
N PRO A 320 12.36 -21.74 -10.12
CA PRO A 320 12.19 -23.02 -10.81
C PRO A 320 10.77 -23.61 -10.66
N LEU A 321 10.15 -23.43 -9.49
CA LEU A 321 8.77 -23.82 -9.24
C LEU A 321 7.78 -23.12 -10.20
N CYS A 322 7.97 -21.82 -10.44
CA CYS A 322 7.13 -21.09 -11.40
C CYS A 322 7.21 -21.71 -12.78
N ILE A 323 8.41 -21.99 -13.26
CA ILE A 323 8.65 -22.56 -14.59
C ILE A 323 8.05 -23.96 -14.70
N GLN A 324 8.24 -24.79 -13.68
CA GLN A 324 7.70 -26.15 -13.66
C GLN A 324 6.16 -26.15 -13.69
N LEU A 325 5.50 -25.34 -12.87
CA LEU A 325 4.03 -25.28 -12.84
C LEU A 325 3.47 -24.67 -14.14
N LEU A 326 4.10 -23.63 -14.68
CA LEU A 326 3.70 -23.08 -15.98
C LEU A 326 3.82 -24.11 -17.10
N ARG A 327 4.92 -24.86 -17.15
CA ARG A 327 5.13 -25.93 -18.11
C ARG A 327 4.07 -27.02 -17.98
N THR A 328 3.80 -27.46 -16.76
CA THR A 328 2.77 -28.48 -16.51
C THR A 328 1.38 -27.98 -16.92
N GLY A 329 1.03 -26.74 -16.57
CA GLY A 329 -0.26 -26.13 -16.91
C GLY A 329 -0.44 -25.95 -18.43
N GLU A 330 0.62 -25.53 -19.12
CA GLU A 330 0.58 -25.35 -20.58
C GLU A 330 0.42 -26.71 -21.32
N MET A 331 1.17 -27.73 -20.86
CA MET A 331 1.10 -29.09 -21.44
C MET A 331 -0.23 -29.80 -21.17
N SER A 332 -0.84 -29.57 -20.01
CA SER A 332 -2.10 -30.21 -19.61
C SER A 332 -3.36 -29.40 -19.96
N GLY A 333 -3.20 -28.17 -20.49
CA GLY A 333 -4.30 -27.25 -20.73
C GLY A 333 -4.94 -26.67 -19.46
N ALA A 334 -4.32 -26.86 -18.27
CA ALA A 334 -4.80 -26.43 -16.96
C ALA A 334 -3.99 -25.25 -16.41
N LEU A 335 -3.68 -24.29 -17.28
CA LEU A 335 -2.84 -23.14 -16.93
C LEU A 335 -3.47 -22.26 -15.84
N ASP A 336 -4.79 -22.12 -15.85
CA ASP A 336 -5.59 -21.40 -14.85
C ASP A 336 -5.39 -21.94 -13.44
N ILE A 337 -5.41 -23.28 -13.29
CA ILE A 337 -5.20 -23.96 -12.00
C ILE A 337 -3.75 -23.77 -11.53
N MET A 338 -2.78 -23.88 -12.43
CA MET A 338 -1.38 -23.73 -12.07
C MET A 338 -1.03 -22.28 -11.70
N LEU A 339 -1.60 -21.31 -12.38
CA LEU A 339 -1.48 -19.89 -12.04
C LEU A 339 -2.11 -19.59 -10.68
N ALA A 340 -3.29 -20.17 -10.37
CA ALA A 340 -3.93 -20.03 -9.05
C ALA A 340 -3.05 -20.62 -7.93
N ASN A 341 -2.42 -21.76 -8.18
CA ASN A 341 -1.50 -22.37 -7.23
C ASN A 341 -0.25 -21.52 -7.01
N LEU A 342 0.32 -20.93 -8.07
CA LEU A 342 1.45 -20.00 -7.97
C LEU A 342 1.08 -18.73 -7.22
N ALA A 343 -0.08 -18.16 -7.49
CA ALA A 343 -0.60 -16.99 -6.79
C ALA A 343 -0.72 -17.25 -5.29
N ARG A 344 -1.36 -18.35 -4.92
CA ARG A 344 -1.52 -18.79 -3.53
C ARG A 344 -0.16 -19.03 -2.86
N HIS A 345 0.71 -19.81 -3.48
CA HIS A 345 2.04 -20.13 -2.95
C HIS A 345 2.86 -18.88 -2.65
N HIS A 346 2.97 -17.95 -3.60
CA HIS A 346 3.75 -16.72 -3.39
C HIS A 346 3.10 -15.78 -2.38
N THR A 347 1.77 -15.76 -2.31
CA THR A 347 1.04 -14.97 -1.31
C THR A 347 1.28 -15.53 0.09
N GLU A 348 1.10 -16.82 0.30
CA GLU A 348 1.34 -17.51 1.58
C GLU A 348 2.78 -17.38 2.04
N GLN A 349 3.75 -17.61 1.14
CA GLN A 349 5.17 -17.39 1.46
C GLN A 349 5.46 -15.94 1.86
N THR A 350 4.81 -14.99 1.22
CA THR A 350 4.98 -13.57 1.55
C THR A 350 4.44 -13.28 2.95
N PHE A 351 3.28 -13.83 3.30
CA PHE A 351 2.71 -13.74 4.64
C PHE A 351 3.64 -14.36 5.69
N GLN A 352 4.14 -15.57 5.44
CA GLN A 352 5.07 -16.26 6.36
C GLN A 352 6.37 -15.48 6.55
N ARG A 353 6.94 -14.92 5.48
CA ARG A 353 8.14 -14.08 5.57
C ARG A 353 7.89 -12.80 6.35
N ALA A 354 6.71 -12.19 6.21
CA ALA A 354 6.33 -11.02 7.00
C ALA A 354 6.21 -11.37 8.51
N ASP A 355 5.64 -12.52 8.84
CA ASP A 355 5.54 -13.01 10.22
C ASP A 355 6.92 -13.32 10.82
N ASN A 356 7.76 -14.02 10.08
CA ASN A 356 9.13 -14.35 10.52
C ASN A 356 9.95 -13.07 10.75
N LEU A 357 9.79 -12.05 9.89
CA LEU A 357 10.44 -10.76 10.09
C LEU A 357 9.99 -10.11 11.40
N ALA A 358 8.69 -10.10 11.67
CA ALA A 358 8.15 -9.55 12.90
C ALA A 358 8.68 -10.29 14.14
N ALA A 359 8.70 -11.61 14.09
CA ALA A 359 9.22 -12.46 15.16
C ALA A 359 10.72 -12.27 15.42
N LEU A 360 11.52 -12.02 14.37
CA LEU A 360 12.96 -11.75 14.52
C LEU A 360 13.26 -10.34 15.05
N LEU A 361 12.38 -9.38 14.80
CA LEU A 361 12.58 -8.01 15.29
C LEU A 361 12.49 -7.93 16.81
N GLU A 362 11.66 -8.74 17.45
CA GLU A 362 11.46 -8.72 18.91
C GLU A 362 12.73 -9.05 19.71
N PRO A 363 13.41 -10.20 19.50
CA PRO A 363 14.67 -10.49 20.21
C PRO A 363 15.77 -9.46 19.90
N VAL A 364 15.88 -9.01 18.67
CA VAL A 364 16.88 -8.01 18.28
C VAL A 364 16.64 -6.69 19.02
N LEU A 365 15.39 -6.24 19.12
CA LEU A 365 15.05 -5.03 19.86
C LEU A 365 15.31 -5.18 21.35
N LEU A 366 14.99 -6.33 21.95
CA LEU A 366 15.26 -6.59 23.36
C LEU A 366 16.77 -6.54 23.65
N ILE A 367 17.58 -7.17 22.80
CA ILE A 367 19.06 -7.14 22.96
C ILE A 367 19.58 -5.71 22.78
N VAL A 368 19.19 -5.02 21.72
CA VAL A 368 19.66 -3.66 21.42
C VAL A 368 19.25 -2.68 22.54
N THR A 369 17.99 -2.69 22.93
CA THR A 369 17.50 -1.80 24.02
C THR A 369 18.13 -2.18 25.36
N GLY A 370 18.29 -3.46 25.67
CA GLY A 370 18.95 -3.95 26.88
C GLY A 370 20.41 -3.52 26.95
N VAL A 371 21.16 -3.63 25.85
CA VAL A 371 22.56 -3.17 25.78
C VAL A 371 22.65 -1.66 25.94
N ILE A 372 21.80 -0.89 25.27
CA ILE A 372 21.80 0.58 25.37
C ILE A 372 21.48 1.02 26.81
N ILE A 373 20.37 0.53 27.37
CA ILE A 373 19.95 0.91 28.74
C ILE A 373 20.95 0.39 29.75
N GLY A 374 21.42 -0.85 29.63
CA GLY A 374 22.43 -1.42 30.52
C GLY A 374 23.73 -0.61 30.53
N THR A 375 24.22 -0.22 29.35
CA THR A 375 25.42 0.62 29.23
C THR A 375 25.22 1.99 29.90
N LEU A 376 24.05 2.61 29.72
CA LEU A 376 23.72 3.88 30.36
C LEU A 376 23.65 3.76 31.89
N VAL A 377 23.02 2.70 32.41
CA VAL A 377 22.92 2.43 33.83
C VAL A 377 24.31 2.25 34.43
N VAL A 378 25.16 1.41 33.81
CA VAL A 378 26.55 1.20 34.28
C VAL A 378 27.33 2.52 34.22
N ALA A 379 27.21 3.30 33.13
CA ALA A 379 27.89 4.59 33.00
C ALA A 379 27.46 5.62 34.07
N MET A 380 26.24 5.50 34.59
CA MET A 380 25.72 6.33 35.69
C MET A 380 26.18 5.85 37.08
N TYR A 381 26.14 4.54 37.30
CA TYR A 381 26.50 4.01 38.64
C TYR A 381 28.02 3.95 38.88
N LEU A 382 28.82 3.74 37.84
CA LEU A 382 30.28 3.69 37.95
C LEU A 382 30.88 4.93 38.67
N PRO A 383 30.46 6.16 38.33
CA PRO A 383 30.86 7.36 39.08
C PRO A 383 30.57 7.29 40.57
N ILE A 384 29.35 6.81 40.95
CA ILE A 384 28.96 6.77 42.37
C ILE A 384 29.90 5.87 43.19
N PHE A 385 30.26 4.72 42.66
CA PHE A 385 31.19 3.80 43.33
C PHE A 385 32.60 4.39 43.46
N HIS A 386 33.15 5.03 42.43
CA HIS A 386 34.46 5.66 42.46
C HIS A 386 34.52 6.86 43.37
N LEU A 387 33.44 7.63 43.56
CA LEU A 387 33.37 8.69 44.55
C LEU A 387 33.42 8.13 45.99
N GLY A 388 32.74 7.01 46.24
CA GLY A 388 32.77 6.32 47.53
C GLY A 388 34.21 5.87 47.91
N ASP A 389 34.95 5.31 46.95
CA ASP A 389 36.32 4.90 47.13
C ASP A 389 37.27 6.09 47.34
N ALA A 390 37.08 7.20 46.64
CA ALA A 390 37.87 8.43 46.81
C ALA A 390 37.63 9.11 48.17
N MET A 391 36.42 9.06 48.70
CA MET A 391 36.08 9.59 50.04
C MET A 391 36.54 8.68 51.15
N SER A 392 36.73 7.40 50.93
CA SER A 392 37.26 6.45 51.93
C SER A 392 38.78 6.39 52.00
N ALA A 393 39.48 6.92 50.99
CA ALA A 393 40.94 6.94 50.84
C ALA A 393 41.59 8.29 51.33
N GLY A 394 40.81 9.30 51.69
CA GLY A 394 41.24 10.59 52.24
C GLY A 394 40.81 10.74 53.70
#